data_795300766ac423880b29abe6b1e14951
#
_entry.id   795300766ac423880b29abe6b1e14951
#
_cell.length_a   1.000
_cell.length_b   1.000
_cell.length_c   1.000
_cell.angle_alpha   90.00
_cell.angle_beta   90.00
_cell.angle_gamma   90.00
#
_symmetry.space_group_name_H-M   'P 1'
#
loop_
_entity.id
_entity.type
_entity.pdbx_description
1 polymer ?
#
loop_
_entity_poly.entity_id
_entity_poly.type
_entity_poly.pdbx_seq_one_letter_code
_entity_poly.pdbx_strand_id
1 'polypeptide(L)'
;DIAFDGNTTNYYVIEYGDFVYNPRKSRTAPYGPCNRYTLRDKGIISPLYTCLVLQSDINPSYLAWYFKSDAWYRYIYDNGSQGVRHDRVSMTDDLLMSIPVILPNKKRQQKIADMLDMIESKLHMVQQEYEFLLQIKDGCMQQLFI
;
A
#
# COMPACT_ATOMS: atom_id res chain seq x y z
N ASP A 1 17.39 0.94 1.97
CA ASP A 1 18.06 1.69 3.07
C ASP A 1 17.76 3.15 2.89
N ILE A 2 16.85 3.68 3.72
CA ILE A 2 16.59 5.11 3.78
C ILE A 2 17.63 5.66 4.73
N ALA A 3 18.55 6.49 4.22
CA ALA A 3 19.52 7.20 5.05
C ALA A 3 18.75 8.10 6.03
N PHE A 4 18.81 7.76 7.30
CA PHE A 4 18.31 8.58 8.39
C PHE A 4 19.26 9.76 8.61
N ASP A 5 18.85 10.93 8.17
CA ASP A 5 19.44 12.16 8.67
C ASP A 5 18.78 12.45 10.04
N GLY A 6 19.56 12.34 11.11
CA GLY A 6 19.21 12.08 12.51
C GLY A 6 18.18 12.96 13.25
N ASN A 7 17.27 13.67 12.58
CA ASN A 7 16.22 14.43 13.23
C ASN A 7 14.83 13.82 13.02
N THR A 8 14.45 12.89 13.91
CA THR A 8 13.17 12.16 13.85
C THR A 8 12.08 12.75 14.76
N THR A 9 12.32 13.90 15.39
CA THR A 9 11.42 14.51 16.39
C THR A 9 10.01 14.82 15.87
N ASN A 10 9.82 14.89 14.55
CA ASN A 10 8.54 15.18 13.91
C ASN A 10 7.94 14.00 13.15
N TYR A 11 8.49 12.79 13.33
CA TYR A 11 7.98 11.60 12.65
C TYR A 11 6.83 10.96 13.44
N TYR A 12 5.87 10.39 12.72
CA TYR A 12 4.80 9.59 13.33
C TYR A 12 5.30 8.18 13.60
N VAL A 13 4.88 7.61 14.73
CA VAL A 13 5.05 6.18 15.03
C VAL A 13 3.86 5.45 14.42
N ILE A 14 4.14 4.39 13.67
CA ILE A 14 3.13 3.50 13.10
C ILE A 14 3.27 2.10 13.68
N GLU A 15 2.14 1.43 13.86
CA GLU A 15 2.04 0.09 14.44
C GLU A 15 1.38 -0.89 13.46
N TYR A 16 1.52 -2.18 13.75
CA TYR A 16 0.88 -3.22 12.95
C TYR A 16 -0.63 -2.97 12.81
N GLY A 17 -1.10 -2.92 11.57
CA GLY A 17 -2.50 -2.69 11.25
C GLY A 17 -2.85 -1.27 10.81
N ASP A 18 -2.00 -0.30 11.11
CA ASP A 18 -2.19 1.08 10.66
C ASP A 18 -2.16 1.19 9.14
N PHE A 19 -2.86 2.18 8.61
CA PHE A 19 -2.82 2.51 7.19
C PHE A 19 -2.03 3.79 6.97
N VAL A 20 -1.26 3.82 5.89
CA VAL A 20 -0.44 4.96 5.51
C VAL A 20 -0.82 5.39 4.10
N TYR A 21 -1.32 6.60 3.99
CA TYR A 21 -1.57 7.24 2.71
C TYR A 21 -0.37 8.10 2.29
N ASN A 22 0.14 7.85 1.10
CA ASN A 22 1.17 8.66 0.46
C ASN A 22 0.53 9.52 -0.64
N PRO A 23 0.51 10.86 -0.53
CA PRO A 23 -0.11 11.72 -1.53
C PRO A 23 0.63 11.76 -2.87
N ARG A 24 1.82 11.14 -2.97
CA ARG A 24 2.63 11.16 -4.17
C ARG A 24 2.05 10.27 -5.27
N LYS A 25 1.82 10.86 -6.43
CA LYS A 25 1.32 10.17 -7.61
C LYS A 25 2.40 9.29 -8.24
N SER A 26 2.00 8.14 -8.75
CA SER A 26 2.84 7.27 -9.58
C SER A 26 2.01 6.70 -10.74
N ARG A 27 2.69 6.03 -11.66
CA ARG A 27 2.00 5.38 -12.79
C ARG A 27 1.01 4.31 -12.32
N THR A 28 1.32 3.60 -11.25
CA THR A 28 0.49 2.52 -10.68
C THR A 28 -0.48 3.01 -9.61
N ALA A 29 -0.28 4.20 -9.07
CA ALA A 29 -1.14 4.82 -8.07
C ALA A 29 -1.33 6.32 -8.39
N PRO A 30 -2.21 6.66 -9.34
CA PRO A 30 -2.37 8.03 -9.83
C PRO A 30 -2.92 8.99 -8.78
N TYR A 31 -3.52 8.49 -7.71
CA TYR A 31 -4.02 9.27 -6.57
C TYR A 31 -3.24 9.04 -5.28
N GLY A 32 -2.05 8.41 -5.40
CA GLY A 32 -1.23 8.00 -4.27
C GLY A 32 -1.66 6.65 -3.69
N PRO A 33 -0.72 5.84 -3.19
CA PRO A 33 -1.04 4.58 -2.54
C PRO A 33 -1.51 4.77 -1.10
N CYS A 34 -2.46 3.96 -0.66
CA CYS A 34 -2.82 3.77 0.73
C CYS A 34 -2.54 2.32 1.12
N ASN A 35 -1.53 2.10 1.94
CA ASN A 35 -1.06 0.77 2.30
C ASN A 35 -1.24 0.49 3.79
N ARG A 36 -1.56 -0.76 4.12
CA ARG A 36 -1.57 -1.25 5.49
C ARG A 36 -0.15 -1.61 5.93
N TYR A 37 0.24 -1.18 7.13
CA TYR A 37 1.49 -1.57 7.76
C TYR A 37 1.36 -2.98 8.34
N THR A 38 2.24 -3.90 7.92
CA THR A 38 2.16 -5.33 8.28
C THR A 38 3.41 -5.87 8.98
N LEU A 39 4.38 -5.01 9.29
CA LEU A 39 5.55 -5.41 10.04
C LEU A 39 5.22 -5.47 11.54
N ARG A 40 5.88 -6.37 12.27
CA ARG A 40 5.64 -6.59 13.71
C ARG A 40 6.21 -5.47 14.57
N ASP A 41 7.35 -4.92 14.18
CA ASP A 41 8.02 -3.85 14.90
C ASP A 41 7.35 -2.51 14.57
N LYS A 42 7.37 -1.59 15.54
CA LYS A 42 6.92 -0.22 15.31
C LYS A 42 7.81 0.44 14.27
N GLY A 43 7.17 1.13 13.34
CA GLY A 43 7.86 1.92 12.33
C GLY A 43 7.76 3.42 12.64
N ILE A 44 8.58 4.20 11.97
CA ILE A 44 8.45 5.66 11.95
C ILE A 44 8.27 6.14 10.52
N ILE A 45 7.45 7.16 10.34
CA ILE A 45 7.11 7.69 9.02
C ILE A 45 7.09 9.21 9.02
N SER A 46 7.54 9.78 7.91
CA SER A 46 7.57 11.23 7.71
C SER A 46 6.17 11.86 7.79
N PRO A 47 6.03 13.07 8.36
CA PRO A 47 4.76 13.82 8.40
C PRO A 47 4.23 14.24 7.01
N LEU A 48 4.93 13.91 5.94
CA LEU A 48 4.43 14.06 4.56
C LEU A 48 3.36 13.02 4.20
N TYR A 49 3.22 11.96 5.01
CA TYR A 49 2.23 10.90 4.86
C TYR A 49 1.12 11.08 5.88
N THR A 50 -0.09 10.64 5.55
CA THR A 50 -1.19 10.59 6.51
C THR A 50 -1.29 9.19 7.08
N CYS A 51 -1.25 9.09 8.42
CA CYS A 51 -1.40 7.84 9.14
C CYS A 51 -2.84 7.69 9.64
N LEU A 52 -3.45 6.53 9.41
CA LEU A 52 -4.82 6.22 9.73
C LEU A 52 -4.87 4.97 10.61
N VAL A 53 -5.61 5.04 11.70
CA VAL A 53 -5.90 3.91 12.57
C VAL A 53 -7.31 3.39 12.28
N LEU A 54 -7.44 2.09 12.02
CA LEU A 54 -8.74 1.47 11.81
C LEU A 54 -9.46 1.28 13.14
N GLN A 55 -10.48 2.10 13.41
CA GLN A 55 -11.31 2.04 14.63
C GLN A 55 -12.65 1.34 14.40
N SER A 56 -13.00 1.05 13.16
CA SER A 56 -14.28 0.44 12.80
C SER A 56 -14.16 -1.07 12.67
N ASP A 57 -15.31 -1.75 12.80
CA ASP A 57 -15.39 -3.20 12.62
C ASP A 57 -15.39 -3.60 11.12
N ILE A 58 -14.32 -3.22 10.41
CA ILE A 58 -14.05 -3.61 9.02
C ILE A 58 -12.92 -4.63 9.03
N ASN A 59 -12.99 -5.64 8.14
CA ASN A 59 -11.87 -6.55 7.96
C ASN A 59 -10.66 -5.78 7.41
N PRO A 60 -9.51 -5.76 8.12
CA PRO A 60 -8.37 -4.94 7.72
C PRO A 60 -7.73 -5.35 6.39
N SER A 61 -7.71 -6.67 6.08
CA SER A 61 -7.21 -7.17 4.78
C SER A 61 -8.15 -6.77 3.66
N TYR A 62 -9.48 -6.84 3.88
CA TYR A 62 -10.46 -6.35 2.91
C TYR A 62 -10.26 -4.86 2.60
N LEU A 63 -10.08 -4.04 3.63
CA LEU A 63 -9.84 -2.59 3.45
C LEU A 63 -8.51 -2.33 2.72
N ALA A 64 -7.46 -3.09 3.02
CA ALA A 64 -6.19 -3.00 2.31
C ALA A 64 -6.35 -3.31 0.81
N TRP A 65 -7.13 -4.33 0.46
CA TRP A 65 -7.45 -4.65 -0.93
C TRP A 65 -8.33 -3.59 -1.61
N TYR A 66 -9.28 -3.02 -0.86
CA TYR A 66 -10.08 -1.90 -1.36
C TYR A 66 -9.19 -0.73 -1.79
N PHE A 67 -8.22 -0.35 -0.96
CA PHE A 67 -7.28 0.73 -1.29
C PHE A 67 -6.24 0.37 -2.36
N LYS A 68 -6.00 -0.89 -2.62
CA LYS A 68 -5.21 -1.34 -3.79
C LYS A 68 -5.99 -1.27 -5.11
N SER A 69 -7.34 -1.23 -5.05
CA SER A 69 -8.20 -1.08 -6.22
C SER A 69 -8.34 0.38 -6.65
N ASP A 70 -9.00 0.60 -7.78
CA ASP A 70 -9.36 1.93 -8.30
C ASP A 70 -10.75 2.43 -7.84
N ALA A 71 -11.44 1.66 -7.00
CA ALA A 71 -12.82 1.92 -6.58
C ALA A 71 -13.02 3.29 -5.90
N TRP A 72 -11.99 3.84 -5.27
CA TRP A 72 -12.01 5.13 -4.59
C TRP A 72 -11.46 6.29 -5.44
N TYR A 73 -10.89 6.00 -6.61
CA TYR A 73 -10.24 7.01 -7.48
C TYR A 73 -11.22 8.07 -7.97
N ARG A 74 -12.45 7.67 -8.32
CA ARG A 74 -13.46 8.60 -8.78
C ARG A 74 -13.80 9.65 -7.72
N TYR A 75 -13.90 9.22 -6.47
CA TYR A 75 -14.15 10.13 -5.36
C TYR A 75 -13.03 11.19 -5.24
N ILE A 76 -11.78 10.77 -5.34
CA ILE A 76 -10.63 11.68 -5.27
C ILE A 76 -10.59 12.60 -6.49
N TYR A 77 -10.93 12.11 -7.67
CA TYR A 77 -11.00 12.93 -8.88
C TYR A 77 -12.04 14.05 -8.74
N ASP A 78 -13.21 13.75 -8.20
CA ASP A 78 -14.33 14.69 -8.09
C ASP A 78 -14.16 15.69 -6.93
N ASN A 79 -13.45 15.32 -5.86
CA ASN A 79 -13.38 16.10 -4.63
C ASN A 79 -11.95 16.58 -4.28
N GLY A 80 -10.92 15.91 -4.78
CA GLY A 80 -9.54 16.27 -4.51
C GLY A 80 -9.12 17.52 -5.30
N SER A 81 -8.41 18.44 -4.67
CA SER A 81 -7.81 19.53 -5.41
C SER A 81 -6.53 19.06 -6.10
N GLN A 82 -6.40 19.38 -7.39
CA GLN A 82 -5.12 19.29 -8.07
C GLN A 82 -4.25 20.45 -7.56
N GLY A 83 -3.48 20.19 -6.49
CA GLY A 83 -2.62 21.20 -5.88
C GLY A 83 -1.60 21.77 -6.87
N VAL A 84 -0.93 22.83 -6.48
CA VAL A 84 0.13 23.51 -7.25
C VAL A 84 1.27 22.56 -7.68
N ARG A 85 1.41 21.41 -7.02
CA ARG A 85 2.38 20.37 -7.36
C ARG A 85 1.71 19.26 -8.16
N HIS A 86 2.09 19.12 -9.41
CA HIS A 86 1.57 18.09 -10.33
C HIS A 86 1.87 16.65 -9.88
N ASP A 87 2.88 16.44 -9.03
CA ASP A 87 3.34 15.13 -8.55
C ASP A 87 2.58 14.61 -7.31
N ARG A 88 1.67 15.42 -6.75
CA ARG A 88 0.91 15.07 -5.53
C ARG A 88 -0.57 15.36 -5.66
N VAL A 89 -1.36 14.61 -4.89
CA VAL A 89 -2.78 14.91 -4.64
C VAL A 89 -2.84 15.77 -3.39
N SER A 90 -3.50 16.94 -3.49
CA SER A 90 -3.83 17.72 -2.31
C SER A 90 -5.12 17.18 -1.71
N MET A 91 -5.01 16.55 -0.56
CA MET A 91 -6.12 15.97 0.16
C MET A 91 -6.08 16.42 1.62
N THR A 92 -7.19 16.92 2.14
CA THR A 92 -7.35 17.16 3.57
C THR A 92 -7.67 15.86 4.28
N ASP A 93 -7.43 15.81 5.59
CA ASP A 93 -7.77 14.64 6.41
C ASP A 93 -9.29 14.34 6.34
N ASP A 94 -10.15 15.37 6.36
CA ASP A 94 -11.60 15.23 6.22
C ASP A 94 -11.99 14.58 4.88
N LEU A 95 -11.33 14.96 3.81
CA LEU A 95 -11.59 14.40 2.49
C LEU A 95 -11.14 12.93 2.43
N LEU A 96 -9.99 12.62 3.00
CA LEU A 96 -9.48 11.25 3.09
C LEU A 96 -10.41 10.36 3.92
N MET A 97 -10.89 10.87 5.06
CA MET A 97 -11.84 10.16 5.94
C MET A 97 -13.23 9.99 5.33
N SER A 98 -13.57 10.80 4.34
CA SER A 98 -14.86 10.76 3.65
C SER A 98 -14.87 9.87 2.40
N ILE A 99 -13.78 9.17 2.10
CA ILE A 99 -13.75 8.20 0.99
C ILE A 99 -14.83 7.14 1.20
N PRO A 100 -15.80 7.00 0.26
CA PRO A 100 -16.85 6.01 0.39
C PRO A 100 -16.27 4.60 0.24
N VAL A 101 -16.38 3.77 1.25
CA VAL A 101 -15.96 2.36 1.21
C VAL A 101 -17.18 1.47 1.06
N ILE A 102 -17.21 0.65 0.01
CA ILE A 102 -18.27 -0.35 -0.18
C ILE A 102 -18.06 -1.48 0.83
N LEU A 103 -19.00 -1.62 1.77
CA LEU A 103 -18.90 -2.59 2.87
C LEU A 103 -19.95 -3.70 2.71
N PRO A 104 -19.61 -4.85 2.12
CA PRO A 104 -20.44 -6.04 2.22
C PRO A 104 -20.45 -6.57 3.65
N ASN A 105 -21.31 -7.57 3.93
CA ASN A 105 -21.31 -8.20 5.25
C ASN A 105 -19.94 -8.84 5.59
N LYS A 106 -19.66 -9.02 6.88
CA LYS A 106 -18.38 -9.53 7.38
C LYS A 106 -17.90 -10.82 6.72
N LYS A 107 -18.82 -11.77 6.55
CA LYS A 107 -18.50 -13.06 5.91
C LYS A 107 -18.01 -12.88 4.47
N ARG A 108 -18.58 -11.91 3.75
CA ARG A 108 -18.16 -11.60 2.38
C ARG A 108 -16.85 -10.82 2.36
N GLN A 109 -16.66 -9.88 3.30
CA GLN A 109 -15.37 -9.21 3.45
C GLN A 109 -14.24 -10.22 3.67
N GLN A 110 -14.42 -11.16 4.60
CA GLN A 110 -13.43 -12.20 4.88
C GLN A 110 -13.13 -13.05 3.65
N LYS A 111 -14.18 -13.54 2.96
CA LYS A 111 -13.98 -14.36 1.74
C LYS A 111 -13.21 -13.63 0.64
N ILE A 112 -13.49 -12.33 0.44
CA ILE A 112 -12.78 -11.52 -0.56
C ILE A 112 -11.32 -11.35 -0.14
N ALA A 113 -11.07 -11.03 1.11
CA ALA A 113 -9.71 -10.87 1.65
C ALA A 113 -8.92 -12.17 1.49
N ASP A 114 -9.44 -13.29 1.98
CA ASP A 114 -8.76 -14.61 1.92
C ASP A 114 -8.42 -15.01 0.48
N MET A 115 -9.35 -14.79 -0.45
CA MET A 115 -9.13 -15.11 -1.86
C MET A 115 -8.01 -14.26 -2.46
N LEU A 116 -8.01 -12.95 -2.21
CA LEU A 116 -6.99 -12.05 -2.75
C LEU A 116 -5.63 -12.25 -2.08
N ASP A 117 -5.60 -12.49 -0.76
CA ASP A 117 -4.37 -12.82 -0.02
C ASP A 117 -3.75 -14.13 -0.54
N MET A 118 -4.57 -15.14 -0.85
CA MET A 118 -4.11 -16.40 -1.44
C MET A 118 -3.53 -16.20 -2.85
N ILE A 119 -4.18 -15.39 -3.69
CA ILE A 119 -3.68 -15.08 -5.03
C ILE A 119 -2.35 -14.33 -4.95
N GLU A 120 -2.25 -13.29 -4.09
CA GLU A 120 -1.02 -12.52 -3.90
C GLU A 120 0.13 -13.42 -3.40
N SER A 121 -0.15 -14.31 -2.43
CA SER A 121 0.83 -15.27 -1.94
C SER A 121 1.31 -16.20 -3.06
N LYS A 122 0.40 -16.67 -3.91
CA LYS A 122 0.76 -17.52 -5.07
C LYS A 122 1.62 -16.77 -6.08
N LEU A 123 1.25 -15.54 -6.39
CA LEU A 123 2.03 -14.68 -7.29
C LEU A 123 3.44 -14.45 -6.74
N HIS A 124 3.57 -14.20 -5.44
CA HIS A 124 4.87 -14.01 -4.81
C HIS A 124 5.74 -15.27 -4.90
N MET A 125 5.18 -16.46 -4.64
CA MET A 125 5.91 -17.74 -4.77
C MET A 125 6.38 -17.97 -6.21
N VAL A 126 5.53 -17.73 -7.20
CA VAL A 126 5.89 -17.89 -8.63
C VAL A 126 6.97 -16.89 -9.03
N GLN A 127 6.92 -15.67 -8.51
CA GLN A 127 7.97 -14.67 -8.76
C GLN A 127 9.31 -15.09 -8.18
N GLN A 128 9.33 -15.62 -6.96
CA GLN A 128 10.56 -16.13 -6.33
C GLN A 128 11.14 -17.33 -7.11
N GLU A 129 10.29 -18.26 -7.57
CA GLU A 129 10.69 -19.38 -8.41
C GLU A 129 11.30 -18.89 -9.73
N TYR A 130 10.68 -17.92 -10.37
CA TYR A 130 11.20 -17.32 -11.60
C TYR A 130 12.57 -16.67 -11.39
N GLU A 131 12.75 -15.89 -10.33
CA GLU A 131 14.03 -15.26 -10.00
C GLU A 131 15.13 -16.31 -9.72
N PHE A 132 14.78 -17.38 -9.01
CA PHE A 132 15.70 -18.50 -8.77
C PHE A 132 16.13 -19.21 -10.07
N LEU A 133 15.20 -19.48 -10.99
CA LEU A 133 15.49 -20.06 -12.30
C LEU A 133 16.37 -19.15 -13.15
N LEU A 134 16.20 -17.84 -13.08
CA LEU A 134 17.08 -16.89 -13.75
C LEU A 134 18.52 -16.98 -13.21
N GLN A 135 18.69 -17.07 -11.91
CA GLN A 135 20.02 -17.23 -11.30
C GLN A 135 20.70 -18.54 -11.74
N ILE A 136 19.95 -19.66 -11.78
CA ILE A 136 20.47 -20.93 -12.29
C ILE A 136 20.91 -20.78 -13.75
N LYS A 137 20.06 -20.22 -14.61
CA LYS A 137 20.36 -20.00 -16.02
C LYS A 137 21.65 -19.21 -16.19
N ASP A 138 21.79 -18.09 -15.48
CA ASP A 138 22.95 -17.22 -15.57
C ASP A 138 24.22 -17.92 -15.06
N GLY A 139 24.14 -18.70 -13.98
CA GLY A 139 25.24 -19.53 -13.47
C GLY A 139 25.67 -20.59 -14.49
N CYS A 140 24.71 -21.28 -15.12
CA CYS A 140 25.01 -22.27 -16.17
C CYS A 140 25.67 -21.61 -17.39
N MET A 141 25.19 -20.45 -17.82
CA MET A 141 25.79 -19.72 -18.94
C MET A 141 27.24 -19.34 -18.64
N GLN A 142 27.54 -18.87 -17.43
CA GLN A 142 28.90 -18.55 -17.03
C GLN A 142 29.83 -19.78 -17.00
N GLN A 143 29.31 -20.96 -16.65
CA GLN A 143 30.12 -22.18 -16.59
C GLN A 143 30.32 -22.88 -17.94
N LEU A 144 29.34 -22.78 -18.83
CA LEU A 144 29.35 -23.52 -20.11
C LEU A 144 30.08 -22.80 -21.23
N PHE A 145 30.31 -21.48 -21.12
CA PHE A 145 30.91 -20.65 -22.16
C PHE A 145 32.22 -19.97 -21.73
N ILE A 146 32.89 -20.52 -20.71
CA ILE A 146 34.27 -20.13 -20.32
C ILE A 146 35.30 -20.93 -21.14
#